data_764443a2cee99afa930aa717618e8745
#
_entry.id   764443a2cee99afa930aa717618e8745
#
_cell.length_a   1.000
_cell.length_b   1.000
_cell.length_c   1.000
_cell.angle_alpha   90.00
_cell.angle_beta   90.00
_cell.angle_gamma   90.00
#
_symmetry.space_group_name_H-M   'P 1'
#
loop_
_entity.id
_entity.type
_entity.pdbx_description
1 polymer ?
#
loop_
_entity_poly.entity_id
_entity_poly.type
_entity_poly.pdbx_seq_one_letter_code
_entity_poly.pdbx_strand_id
1 'polypeptide(L)'
;MIKDIAIFGAGGLGREVGCLIRLINEQSLQWNLVGYFDDEKPKGYLNEYGEVLGGMEELNNYDRPLAVAIAIGNPKAVFTLRSKINNNNIYYPNLIAPDTVFLDKSNLSFGTGNIIAVGCSFSCAVKIGNFNIFNGHINVGHDTQIGDFNAFMPAVKISGEVTIGECNFFGVNSVVLQKIEIGTNTIVGAGSIVIRNTKDNRTYIGIPAKTIKY
;
A
#
# COMPACT_ATOMS: atom_id res chain seq x y z
N MET A 1 12.43 21.15 -6.21
CA MET A 1 13.45 20.31 -6.90
C MET A 1 12.78 18.98 -7.24
N ILE A 2 12.84 18.56 -8.50
CA ILE A 2 12.30 17.26 -8.96
C ILE A 2 13.23 16.17 -8.45
N LYS A 3 12.67 15.07 -7.93
CA LYS A 3 13.42 13.94 -7.35
C LYS A 3 13.22 12.69 -8.20
N ASP A 4 14.27 11.90 -8.34
CA ASP A 4 14.19 10.61 -9.02
C ASP A 4 13.39 9.62 -8.17
N ILE A 5 12.47 8.89 -8.82
CA ILE A 5 11.68 7.81 -8.24
C ILE A 5 11.67 6.60 -9.17
N ALA A 6 11.78 5.41 -8.59
CA ALA A 6 11.56 4.15 -9.26
C ALA A 6 10.42 3.37 -8.59
N ILE A 7 9.87 2.41 -9.32
CA ILE A 7 8.85 1.50 -8.80
C ILE A 7 9.45 0.11 -8.73
N PHE A 8 9.34 -0.57 -7.58
CA PHE A 8 9.65 -2.00 -7.49
C PHE A 8 8.38 -2.80 -7.72
N GLY A 9 8.37 -3.59 -8.81
CA GLY A 9 7.23 -4.32 -9.35
C GLY A 9 6.73 -3.68 -10.65
N ALA A 10 6.93 -4.33 -11.79
CA ALA A 10 6.53 -3.86 -13.12
C ALA A 10 5.24 -4.54 -13.65
N GLY A 11 4.47 -5.18 -12.76
CA GLY A 11 3.17 -5.78 -13.04
C GLY A 11 2.02 -4.77 -13.08
N GLY A 12 0.78 -5.24 -12.97
CA GLY A 12 -0.43 -4.40 -13.02
C GLY A 12 -0.41 -3.26 -12.00
N LEU A 13 -0.16 -3.57 -10.72
CA LEU A 13 -0.09 -2.56 -9.66
C LEU A 13 1.06 -1.57 -9.89
N GLY A 14 2.21 -2.01 -10.41
CA GLY A 14 3.32 -1.12 -10.77
C GLY A 14 2.93 -0.10 -11.83
N ARG A 15 2.13 -0.51 -12.82
CA ARG A 15 1.58 0.38 -13.85
C ARG A 15 0.57 1.37 -13.25
N GLU A 16 -0.29 0.92 -12.33
CA GLU A 16 -1.20 1.82 -11.58
C GLU A 16 -0.43 2.85 -10.76
N VAL A 17 0.68 2.47 -10.13
CA VAL A 17 1.56 3.41 -9.40
C VAL A 17 2.25 4.37 -10.37
N GLY A 18 2.63 3.94 -11.57
CA GLY A 18 3.11 4.82 -12.63
C GLY A 18 2.06 5.89 -13.03
N CYS A 19 0.78 5.47 -13.17
CA CYS A 19 -0.35 6.41 -13.35
C CYS A 19 -0.48 7.38 -12.17
N LEU A 20 -0.38 6.87 -10.94
CA LEU A 20 -0.49 7.70 -9.74
C LEU A 20 0.61 8.77 -9.69
N ILE A 21 1.86 8.41 -10.00
CA ILE A 21 2.98 9.37 -10.08
C ILE A 21 2.67 10.45 -11.12
N ARG A 22 2.13 10.09 -12.28
CA ARG A 22 1.72 11.06 -13.30
C ARG A 22 0.64 12.00 -12.78
N LEU A 23 -0.42 11.50 -12.13
CA LEU A 23 -1.47 12.33 -11.53
C LEU A 23 -0.92 13.30 -10.46
N ILE A 24 0.02 12.84 -9.62
CA ILE A 24 0.69 13.69 -8.65
C ILE A 24 1.45 14.82 -9.36
N ASN A 25 2.17 14.50 -10.41
CA ASN A 25 2.97 15.46 -11.19
C ASN A 25 2.10 16.47 -11.97
N GLU A 26 0.92 16.07 -12.42
CA GLU A 26 -0.05 16.98 -13.07
C GLU A 26 -0.52 18.08 -12.10
N GLN A 27 -0.66 17.78 -10.81
CA GLN A 27 -0.99 18.79 -9.80
C GLN A 27 0.23 19.59 -9.35
N SER A 28 1.36 18.92 -9.15
CA SER A 28 2.61 19.52 -8.71
C SER A 28 3.78 18.63 -9.12
N LEU A 29 4.64 19.13 -10.00
CA LEU A 29 5.77 18.36 -10.52
C LEU A 29 6.80 18.07 -9.40
N GLN A 30 6.86 16.85 -8.96
CA GLN A 30 7.68 16.38 -7.84
C GLN A 30 8.65 15.27 -8.22
N TRP A 31 8.23 14.39 -9.15
CA TRP A 31 8.89 13.13 -9.43
C TRP A 31 9.35 13.00 -10.87
N ASN A 32 10.58 12.53 -11.06
CA ASN A 32 11.06 11.98 -12.31
C ASN A 32 11.06 10.46 -12.21
N LEU A 33 10.08 9.78 -12.83
CA LEU A 33 10.02 8.32 -12.86
C LEU A 33 11.14 7.80 -13.76
N VAL A 34 12.18 7.22 -13.15
CA VAL A 34 13.36 6.72 -13.87
C VAL A 34 13.17 5.31 -14.44
N GLY A 35 12.20 4.54 -13.94
CA GLY A 35 11.88 3.21 -14.42
C GLY A 35 11.43 2.27 -13.31
N TYR A 36 11.56 0.98 -13.57
CA TYR A 36 11.12 -0.09 -12.69
C TYR A 36 12.28 -0.98 -12.26
N PHE A 37 12.14 -1.61 -11.08
CA PHE A 37 12.91 -2.78 -10.68
C PHE A 37 11.95 -3.97 -10.52
N ASP A 38 12.36 -5.15 -10.98
CA ASP A 38 11.50 -6.34 -10.92
C ASP A 38 12.37 -7.60 -11.02
N ASP A 39 12.18 -8.56 -10.10
CA ASP A 39 12.96 -9.79 -10.10
C ASP A 39 12.43 -10.85 -11.09
N GLU A 40 11.20 -10.70 -11.60
CA GLU A 40 10.56 -11.64 -12.53
C GLU A 40 10.58 -11.16 -13.98
N LYS A 41 10.79 -9.86 -14.21
CA LYS A 41 10.84 -9.28 -15.55
C LYS A 41 12.28 -8.97 -15.96
N PRO A 42 12.65 -9.29 -17.22
CA PRO A 42 14.01 -9.02 -17.66
C PRO A 42 14.31 -7.52 -17.74
N LYS A 43 15.56 -7.15 -17.49
CA LYS A 43 16.06 -5.82 -17.79
C LYS A 43 15.78 -5.46 -19.25
N GLY A 44 15.33 -4.23 -19.49
CA GLY A 44 14.91 -3.78 -20.82
C GLY A 44 13.44 -4.06 -21.16
N TYR A 45 12.69 -4.75 -20.30
CA TYR A 45 11.25 -4.90 -20.48
C TYR A 45 10.56 -3.52 -20.36
N LEU A 46 9.75 -3.20 -21.36
CA LEU A 46 9.05 -1.91 -21.45
C LEU A 46 7.56 -2.06 -21.12
N ASN A 47 7.04 -1.11 -20.38
CA ASN A 47 5.60 -0.84 -20.28
C ASN A 47 5.32 0.64 -20.63
N GLU A 48 4.06 1.07 -20.52
CA GLU A 48 3.61 2.43 -20.90
C GLU A 48 4.25 3.56 -20.10
N TYR A 49 4.87 3.24 -18.95
CA TYR A 49 5.39 4.23 -17.99
C TYR A 49 6.91 4.17 -17.86
N GLY A 50 7.56 3.16 -18.39
CA GLY A 50 9.01 3.07 -18.34
C GLY A 50 9.58 1.66 -18.55
N GLU A 51 10.88 1.57 -18.39
CA GLU A 51 11.69 0.37 -18.60
C GLU A 51 12.03 -0.29 -17.25
N VAL A 52 12.18 -1.62 -17.25
CA VAL A 52 12.79 -2.36 -16.13
C VAL A 52 14.30 -2.19 -16.18
N LEU A 53 14.86 -1.56 -15.15
CA LEU A 53 16.28 -1.23 -15.00
C LEU A 53 17.11 -2.40 -14.48
N GLY A 54 16.47 -3.38 -13.86
CA GLY A 54 17.06 -4.57 -13.27
C GLY A 54 16.22 -5.13 -12.15
N GLY A 55 16.78 -6.01 -11.32
CA GLY A 55 16.15 -6.60 -10.15
C GLY A 55 16.67 -6.01 -8.83
N MET A 56 16.59 -6.83 -7.76
CA MET A 56 17.05 -6.45 -6.41
C MET A 56 18.55 -6.11 -6.38
N GLU A 57 19.37 -6.80 -7.15
CA GLU A 57 20.81 -6.57 -7.19
C GLU A 57 21.13 -5.17 -7.73
N GLU A 58 20.55 -4.80 -8.88
CA GLU A 58 20.73 -3.46 -9.46
C GLU A 58 20.18 -2.37 -8.58
N LEU A 59 19.06 -2.58 -7.87
CA LEU A 59 18.54 -1.63 -6.91
C LEU A 59 19.51 -1.44 -5.73
N ASN A 60 20.06 -2.52 -5.19
CA ASN A 60 21.01 -2.45 -4.09
C ASN A 60 22.34 -1.82 -4.48
N ASN A 61 22.72 -1.86 -5.77
CA ASN A 61 23.92 -1.23 -6.31
C ASN A 61 23.67 0.17 -6.90
N TYR A 62 22.45 0.72 -6.77
CA TYR A 62 22.15 2.05 -7.29
C TYR A 62 22.93 3.13 -6.53
N ASP A 63 23.68 3.97 -7.25
CA ASP A 63 24.75 4.83 -6.70
C ASP A 63 24.31 6.23 -6.27
N ARG A 64 23.05 6.59 -6.51
CA ARG A 64 22.49 7.93 -6.22
C ARG A 64 21.28 7.84 -5.31
N PRO A 65 20.88 8.94 -4.62
CA PRO A 65 19.63 9.00 -3.89
C PRO A 65 18.44 8.68 -4.79
N LEU A 66 17.64 7.69 -4.40
CA LEU A 66 16.48 7.24 -5.17
C LEU A 66 15.29 7.00 -4.26
N ALA A 67 14.17 7.63 -4.58
CA ALA A 67 12.89 7.26 -4.01
C ALA A 67 12.42 5.92 -4.61
N VAL A 68 11.87 5.03 -3.80
CA VAL A 68 11.32 3.75 -4.28
C VAL A 68 9.91 3.55 -3.75
N ALA A 69 8.96 3.29 -4.66
CA ALA A 69 7.62 2.82 -4.34
C ALA A 69 7.56 1.30 -4.54
N ILE A 70 7.19 0.54 -3.51
CA ILE A 70 7.05 -0.93 -3.61
C ILE A 70 5.62 -1.26 -4.02
N ALA A 71 5.44 -1.62 -5.30
CA ALA A 71 4.14 -1.86 -5.93
C ALA A 71 3.85 -3.37 -6.05
N ILE A 72 3.78 -4.06 -4.92
CA ILE A 72 3.49 -5.49 -4.81
C ILE A 72 2.25 -5.67 -3.93
N GLY A 73 1.20 -6.29 -4.47
CA GLY A 73 -0.09 -6.43 -3.77
C GLY A 73 -0.11 -7.46 -2.63
N ASN A 74 0.92 -8.29 -2.49
CA ASN A 74 1.02 -9.28 -1.42
C ASN A 74 1.78 -8.71 -0.21
N PRO A 75 1.15 -8.55 0.97
CA PRO A 75 1.75 -7.98 2.17
C PRO A 75 3.07 -8.64 2.59
N LYS A 76 3.11 -9.97 2.61
CA LYS A 76 4.31 -10.73 2.98
C LYS A 76 5.46 -10.54 1.99
N ALA A 77 5.12 -10.44 0.69
CA ALA A 77 6.13 -10.18 -0.34
C ALA A 77 6.73 -8.77 -0.16
N VAL A 78 5.90 -7.76 0.17
CA VAL A 78 6.37 -6.40 0.48
C VAL A 78 7.32 -6.42 1.68
N PHE A 79 6.92 -7.05 2.78
CA PHE A 79 7.75 -7.21 3.99
C PHE A 79 9.10 -7.86 3.67
N THR A 80 9.07 -9.00 2.97
CA THR A 80 10.29 -9.74 2.59
C THR A 80 11.18 -8.92 1.66
N LEU A 81 10.59 -8.27 0.66
CA LEU A 81 11.32 -7.45 -0.29
C LEU A 81 11.98 -6.25 0.42
N ARG A 82 11.22 -5.55 1.25
CA ARG A 82 11.75 -4.40 2.00
C ARG A 82 12.95 -4.79 2.87
N SER A 83 12.92 -5.98 3.50
CA SER A 83 14.03 -6.47 4.33
C SER A 83 15.30 -6.81 3.53
N LYS A 84 15.19 -7.05 2.23
CA LYS A 84 16.33 -7.34 1.34
C LYS A 84 16.98 -6.09 0.76
N ILE A 85 16.29 -4.94 0.77
CA ILE A 85 16.85 -3.68 0.30
C ILE A 85 17.77 -3.14 1.39
N ASN A 86 19.09 -3.12 1.10
CA ASN A 86 20.16 -2.72 2.03
C ASN A 86 20.94 -1.48 1.56
N ASN A 87 20.50 -0.82 0.49
CA ASN A 87 21.13 0.39 -0.06
C ASN A 87 20.69 1.63 0.71
N ASN A 88 21.62 2.33 1.34
CA ASN A 88 21.37 3.55 2.12
C ASN A 88 20.94 4.76 1.28
N ASN A 89 21.11 4.73 -0.03
CA ASN A 89 20.65 5.77 -0.93
C ASN A 89 19.12 5.67 -1.20
N ILE A 90 18.49 4.56 -0.82
CA ILE A 90 17.06 4.33 -1.07
C ILE A 90 16.23 4.88 0.08
N TYR A 91 15.19 5.64 -0.26
CA TYR A 91 14.18 6.11 0.67
C TYR A 91 12.76 5.90 0.12
N TYR A 92 11.76 5.89 1.01
CA TYR A 92 10.41 5.47 0.68
C TYR A 92 9.40 6.60 0.95
N PRO A 93 9.03 7.38 -0.09
CA PRO A 93 8.01 8.41 0.07
C PRO A 93 6.62 7.79 0.19
N ASN A 94 5.70 8.53 0.80
CA ASN A 94 4.29 8.25 0.65
C ASN A 94 3.83 8.81 -0.70
N LEU A 95 3.20 7.97 -1.53
CA LEU A 95 2.55 8.38 -2.77
C LEU A 95 1.05 8.52 -2.51
N ILE A 96 0.53 9.72 -2.57
CA ILE A 96 -0.84 10.04 -2.20
C ILE A 96 -1.54 10.68 -3.39
N ALA A 97 -2.64 10.09 -3.83
CA ALA A 97 -3.44 10.65 -4.92
C ALA A 97 -3.95 12.05 -4.58
N PRO A 98 -3.94 12.98 -5.54
CA PRO A 98 -4.34 14.38 -5.29
C PRO A 98 -5.78 14.56 -4.79
N ASP A 99 -6.67 13.63 -5.11
CA ASP A 99 -8.09 13.62 -4.71
C ASP A 99 -8.36 12.95 -3.37
N THR A 100 -7.28 12.51 -2.66
CA THR A 100 -7.43 11.91 -1.32
C THR A 100 -7.97 12.91 -0.32
N VAL A 101 -9.04 12.53 0.38
CA VAL A 101 -9.68 13.37 1.39
C VAL A 101 -9.17 13.01 2.78
N PHE A 102 -8.56 13.97 3.46
CA PHE A 102 -8.22 13.90 4.88
C PHE A 102 -9.09 14.90 5.64
N LEU A 103 -10.03 14.41 6.46
CA LEU A 103 -10.95 15.28 7.21
C LEU A 103 -10.23 16.08 8.30
N ASP A 104 -9.21 15.48 8.93
CA ASP A 104 -8.42 16.13 9.98
C ASP A 104 -6.93 15.86 9.76
N LYS A 105 -6.29 16.71 8.95
CA LYS A 105 -4.85 16.58 8.66
C LYS A 105 -3.96 16.80 9.87
N SER A 106 -4.42 17.55 10.87
CA SER A 106 -3.61 17.90 12.06
C SER A 106 -3.44 16.74 13.03
N ASN A 107 -4.39 15.81 13.06
CA ASN A 107 -4.40 14.64 13.94
C ASN A 107 -4.22 13.32 13.17
N LEU A 108 -3.66 13.40 11.98
CA LEU A 108 -3.34 12.26 11.15
C LEU A 108 -1.83 11.96 11.21
N SER A 109 -1.45 10.71 11.39
CA SER A 109 -0.05 10.31 11.33
C SER A 109 0.18 9.20 10.31
N PHE A 110 1.27 9.32 9.54
CA PHE A 110 1.72 8.32 8.59
C PHE A 110 3.15 7.89 8.90
N GLY A 111 3.45 6.62 8.69
CA GLY A 111 4.80 6.11 8.47
C GLY A 111 5.30 6.45 7.06
N THR A 112 6.13 5.61 6.51
CA THR A 112 6.77 5.80 5.19
C THR A 112 6.34 4.74 4.18
N GLY A 113 6.50 5.03 2.89
CA GLY A 113 6.33 4.04 1.82
C GLY A 113 4.88 3.64 1.55
N ASN A 114 3.89 4.37 2.07
CA ASN A 114 2.49 4.09 1.81
C ASN A 114 2.08 4.54 0.40
N ILE A 115 1.23 3.75 -0.25
CA ILE A 115 0.62 4.07 -1.54
C ILE A 115 -0.87 4.25 -1.32
N ILE A 116 -1.38 5.45 -1.61
CA ILE A 116 -2.80 5.80 -1.47
C ILE A 116 -3.32 6.20 -2.84
N ALA A 117 -4.10 5.31 -3.46
CA ALA A 117 -4.68 5.52 -4.77
C ALA A 117 -5.94 6.42 -4.70
N VAL A 118 -6.51 6.72 -5.86
CA VAL A 118 -7.62 7.67 -6.04
C VAL A 118 -8.87 7.32 -5.22
N GLY A 119 -9.62 8.35 -4.82
CA GLY A 119 -10.92 8.21 -4.15
C GLY A 119 -10.84 7.73 -2.70
N CYS A 120 -9.66 7.70 -2.08
CA CYS A 120 -9.52 7.33 -0.68
C CYS A 120 -9.91 8.47 0.26
N SER A 121 -10.48 8.12 1.42
CA SER A 121 -10.80 9.08 2.47
C SER A 121 -10.45 8.57 3.86
N PHE A 122 -9.92 9.48 4.67
CA PHE A 122 -9.49 9.21 6.05
C PHE A 122 -10.15 10.22 6.98
N SER A 123 -10.79 9.72 8.03
CA SER A 123 -11.48 10.53 9.04
C SER A 123 -10.49 11.16 10.03
N CYS A 124 -10.94 11.51 11.23
CA CYS A 124 -10.09 12.14 12.25
C CYS A 124 -9.34 11.11 13.10
N ALA A 125 -8.19 11.52 13.64
CA ALA A 125 -7.35 10.75 14.56
C ALA A 125 -6.91 9.37 14.01
N VAL A 126 -6.70 9.26 12.69
CA VAL A 126 -6.24 8.03 12.05
C VAL A 126 -4.72 7.92 12.14
N LYS A 127 -4.21 6.75 12.53
CA LYS A 127 -2.77 6.45 12.58
C LYS A 127 -2.45 5.33 11.59
N ILE A 128 -1.48 5.58 10.72
CA ILE A 128 -1.09 4.64 9.65
C ILE A 128 0.40 4.35 9.77
N GLY A 129 0.76 3.09 9.82
CA GLY A 129 2.14 2.61 9.82
C GLY A 129 2.82 2.73 8.45
N ASN A 130 3.71 1.80 8.16
CA ASN A 130 4.59 1.85 6.99
C ASN A 130 4.15 0.88 5.90
N PHE A 131 4.46 1.20 4.66
CA PHE A 131 4.32 0.31 3.49
C PHE A 131 2.92 -0.28 3.31
N ASN A 132 1.87 0.47 3.66
CA ASN A 132 0.50 0.07 3.40
C ASN A 132 0.08 0.50 1.99
N ILE A 133 -0.77 -0.32 1.37
CA ILE A 133 -1.37 -0.05 0.05
C ILE A 133 -2.88 0.15 0.24
N PHE A 134 -3.37 1.33 -0.12
CA PHE A 134 -4.78 1.69 -0.18
C PHE A 134 -5.19 1.83 -1.65
N ASN A 135 -5.72 0.74 -2.22
CA ASN A 135 -6.00 0.66 -3.66
C ASN A 135 -7.43 1.11 -3.97
N GLY A 136 -7.58 2.38 -4.29
CA GLY A 136 -8.81 3.00 -4.80
C GLY A 136 -10.08 2.93 -3.91
N HIS A 137 -10.68 4.09 -3.66
CA HIS A 137 -11.97 4.22 -2.96
C HIS A 137 -12.04 3.60 -1.55
N ILE A 138 -10.93 3.58 -0.84
CA ILE A 138 -10.87 3.12 0.55
C ILE A 138 -11.44 4.20 1.46
N ASN A 139 -12.27 3.79 2.44
CA ASN A 139 -12.70 4.70 3.50
C ASN A 139 -12.20 4.18 4.85
N VAL A 140 -11.57 5.05 5.63
CA VAL A 140 -11.07 4.75 6.97
C VAL A 140 -11.76 5.66 7.97
N GLY A 141 -12.47 5.07 8.93
CA GLY A 141 -13.19 5.75 10.00
C GLY A 141 -12.28 6.36 11.05
N HIS A 142 -12.88 7.18 11.92
CA HIS A 142 -12.19 7.91 13.00
C HIS A 142 -11.52 6.97 14.02
N ASP A 143 -10.45 7.45 14.67
CA ASP A 143 -9.73 6.74 15.73
C ASP A 143 -9.17 5.36 15.33
N THR A 144 -9.01 5.12 14.02
CA THR A 144 -8.50 3.86 13.49
C THR A 144 -6.96 3.85 13.54
N GLN A 145 -6.40 2.70 13.94
CA GLN A 145 -4.97 2.46 13.98
C GLN A 145 -4.63 1.32 13.02
N ILE A 146 -3.72 1.56 12.09
CA ILE A 146 -3.29 0.61 11.06
C ILE A 146 -1.78 0.38 11.21
N GLY A 147 -1.37 -0.87 11.40
CA GLY A 147 0.03 -1.30 11.44
C GLY A 147 0.71 -1.25 10.08
N ASP A 148 1.79 -1.99 9.93
CA ASP A 148 2.65 -1.98 8.75
C ASP A 148 2.24 -3.04 7.71
N PHE A 149 2.62 -2.80 6.46
CA PHE A 149 2.54 -3.78 5.37
C PHE A 149 1.13 -4.34 5.09
N ASN A 150 0.07 -3.57 5.28
CA ASN A 150 -1.28 -4.02 4.95
C ASN A 150 -1.65 -3.65 3.51
N ALA A 151 -2.44 -4.51 2.86
CA ALA A 151 -2.98 -4.25 1.53
C ALA A 151 -4.51 -4.21 1.56
N PHE A 152 -5.07 -3.05 1.22
CA PHE A 152 -6.50 -2.82 1.10
C PHE A 152 -6.86 -2.76 -0.38
N MET A 153 -7.59 -3.77 -0.86
CA MET A 153 -8.05 -3.83 -2.23
C MET A 153 -9.21 -2.85 -2.48
N PRO A 154 -9.56 -2.54 -3.73
CA PRO A 154 -10.55 -1.50 -4.04
C PRO A 154 -11.83 -1.58 -3.24
N ALA A 155 -12.32 -0.42 -2.82
CA ALA A 155 -13.59 -0.21 -2.12
C ALA A 155 -13.71 -0.84 -0.72
N VAL A 156 -12.59 -1.18 -0.05
CA VAL A 156 -12.60 -1.62 1.35
C VAL A 156 -13.10 -0.50 2.26
N LYS A 157 -13.93 -0.86 3.26
CA LYS A 157 -14.51 0.06 4.23
C LYS A 157 -14.10 -0.34 5.64
N ILE A 158 -13.39 0.54 6.33
CA ILE A 158 -13.00 0.38 7.74
C ILE A 158 -13.80 1.39 8.55
N SER A 159 -14.62 0.91 9.48
CA SER A 159 -15.39 1.77 10.38
C SER A 159 -14.49 2.42 11.45
N GLY A 160 -15.09 3.23 12.33
CA GLY A 160 -14.32 3.91 13.37
C GLY A 160 -13.80 2.99 14.49
N GLU A 161 -12.75 3.44 15.20
CA GLU A 161 -12.16 2.76 16.36
C GLU A 161 -11.65 1.33 16.06
N VAL A 162 -11.22 1.07 14.82
CA VAL A 162 -10.68 -0.22 14.40
C VAL A 162 -9.16 -0.25 14.62
N THR A 163 -8.64 -1.36 15.16
CA THR A 163 -7.21 -1.61 15.26
C THR A 163 -6.82 -2.72 14.29
N ILE A 164 -5.86 -2.47 13.42
CA ILE A 164 -5.37 -3.41 12.41
C ILE A 164 -3.89 -3.70 12.66
N GLY A 165 -3.55 -4.96 12.82
CA GLY A 165 -2.17 -5.44 12.95
C GLY A 165 -1.39 -5.29 11.63
N GLU A 166 -0.39 -6.14 11.45
CA GLU A 166 0.54 -6.06 10.32
C GLU A 166 0.27 -7.14 9.27
N CYS A 167 0.77 -6.91 8.05
CA CYS A 167 0.77 -7.90 6.97
C CYS A 167 -0.62 -8.45 6.60
N ASN A 168 -1.69 -7.68 6.77
CA ASN A 168 -3.03 -8.13 6.46
C ASN A 168 -3.42 -7.82 5.01
N PHE A 169 -4.28 -8.66 4.45
CA PHE A 169 -4.86 -8.49 3.12
C PHE A 169 -6.38 -8.36 3.23
N PHE A 170 -6.91 -7.26 2.72
CA PHE A 170 -8.34 -6.99 2.66
C PHE A 170 -8.80 -7.07 1.21
N GLY A 171 -9.60 -8.09 0.90
CA GLY A 171 -10.15 -8.30 -0.44
C GLY A 171 -11.12 -7.19 -0.87
N VAL A 172 -11.32 -7.07 -2.18
CA VAL A 172 -12.20 -6.07 -2.80
C VAL A 172 -13.54 -5.99 -2.08
N ASN A 173 -13.98 -4.75 -1.77
CA ASN A 173 -15.28 -4.47 -1.17
C ASN A 173 -15.54 -5.17 0.18
N SER A 174 -14.51 -5.52 0.93
CA SER A 174 -14.66 -6.03 2.29
C SER A 174 -14.93 -4.88 3.28
N VAL A 175 -15.62 -5.21 4.37
CA VAL A 175 -16.05 -4.25 5.40
C VAL A 175 -15.61 -4.73 6.78
N VAL A 176 -15.06 -3.82 7.58
CA VAL A 176 -14.76 -4.05 9.00
C VAL A 176 -15.63 -3.12 9.83
N LEU A 177 -16.45 -3.68 10.72
CA LEU A 177 -17.32 -2.88 11.57
C LEU A 177 -16.54 -2.19 12.71
N GLN A 178 -17.20 -1.26 13.38
CA GLN A 178 -16.63 -0.42 14.42
C GLN A 178 -16.11 -1.24 15.62
N LYS A 179 -14.99 -0.76 16.22
CA LYS A 179 -14.36 -1.33 17.43
C LYS A 179 -13.84 -2.76 17.27
N ILE A 180 -13.50 -3.14 16.05
CA ILE A 180 -12.94 -4.46 15.75
C ILE A 180 -11.42 -4.41 15.77
N GLU A 181 -10.83 -5.47 16.31
CA GLU A 181 -9.40 -5.75 16.23
C GLU A 181 -9.13 -6.79 15.15
N ILE A 182 -8.33 -6.43 14.17
CA ILE A 182 -7.81 -7.34 13.14
C ILE A 182 -6.39 -7.74 13.54
N GLY A 183 -6.17 -9.04 13.68
CA GLY A 183 -4.85 -9.58 14.03
C GLY A 183 -3.79 -9.34 12.96
N THR A 184 -2.65 -10.00 13.09
CA THR A 184 -1.55 -9.94 12.14
C THR A 184 -1.65 -11.09 11.13
N ASN A 185 -1.20 -10.85 9.89
CA ASN A 185 -1.21 -11.85 8.81
C ASN A 185 -2.60 -12.47 8.58
N THR A 186 -3.63 -11.65 8.63
CA THR A 186 -5.02 -12.03 8.43
C THR A 186 -5.44 -11.72 7.00
N ILE A 187 -6.20 -12.62 6.39
CA ILE A 187 -6.82 -12.40 5.09
C ILE A 187 -8.32 -12.22 5.29
N VAL A 188 -8.85 -11.10 4.85
CA VAL A 188 -10.29 -10.86 4.74
C VAL A 188 -10.68 -11.02 3.27
N GLY A 189 -11.51 -12.00 2.95
CA GLY A 189 -11.93 -12.29 1.59
C GLY A 189 -12.77 -11.16 0.97
N ALA A 190 -12.81 -11.11 -0.36
CA ALA A 190 -13.62 -10.12 -1.09
C ALA A 190 -15.10 -10.17 -0.67
N GLY A 191 -15.73 -8.99 -0.54
CA GLY A 191 -17.13 -8.86 -0.15
C GLY A 191 -17.47 -9.33 1.28
N SER A 192 -16.49 -9.64 2.10
CA SER A 192 -16.72 -10.15 3.47
C SER A 192 -17.01 -9.01 4.45
N ILE A 193 -17.86 -9.28 5.45
CA ILE A 193 -18.17 -8.33 6.52
C ILE A 193 -17.67 -8.88 7.85
N VAL A 194 -16.62 -8.26 8.39
CA VAL A 194 -16.04 -8.61 9.69
C VAL A 194 -16.79 -7.90 10.79
N ILE A 195 -17.45 -8.67 11.67
CA ILE A 195 -18.29 -8.18 12.78
C ILE A 195 -17.75 -8.55 14.17
N ARG A 196 -16.59 -9.19 14.24
CA ARG A 196 -15.90 -9.61 15.48
C ARG A 196 -14.40 -9.57 15.28
N ASN A 197 -13.66 -9.47 16.37
CA ASN A 197 -12.21 -9.53 16.38
C ASN A 197 -11.69 -10.78 15.67
N THR A 198 -10.60 -10.63 14.93
CA THR A 198 -9.95 -11.73 14.23
C THR A 198 -8.72 -12.22 15.00
N LYS A 199 -8.29 -13.44 14.67
CA LYS A 199 -7.03 -14.02 15.17
C LYS A 199 -5.96 -13.93 14.08
N ASP A 200 -4.71 -13.94 14.52
CA ASP A 200 -3.55 -13.97 13.64
C ASP A 200 -3.53 -15.20 12.72
N ASN A 201 -2.92 -15.03 11.55
CA ASN A 201 -2.68 -16.11 10.60
C ASN A 201 -3.94 -16.87 10.18
N ARG A 202 -5.05 -16.15 9.95
CA ARG A 202 -6.34 -16.73 9.57
C ARG A 202 -6.93 -16.05 8.35
N THR A 203 -7.76 -16.81 7.64
CA THR A 203 -8.58 -16.30 6.55
C THR A 203 -10.04 -16.24 6.99
N TYR A 204 -10.68 -15.09 6.75
CA TYR A 204 -12.08 -14.81 7.08
C TYR A 204 -12.86 -14.51 5.82
N ILE A 205 -13.95 -15.24 5.56
CA ILE A 205 -14.80 -15.07 4.36
C ILE A 205 -16.27 -15.09 4.74
N GLY A 206 -17.08 -14.31 4.05
CA GLY A 206 -18.54 -14.33 4.08
C GLY A 206 -19.18 -13.19 4.84
N ILE A 207 -20.52 -13.24 4.96
CA ILE A 207 -21.39 -12.28 5.64
C ILE A 207 -22.30 -13.03 6.62
N PRO A 208 -22.02 -12.98 7.94
CA PRO A 208 -20.80 -12.43 8.55
C PRO A 208 -19.55 -13.26 8.24
N ALA A 209 -18.38 -12.61 8.25
CA ALA A 209 -17.11 -13.27 7.99
C ALA A 209 -16.78 -14.34 9.07
N LYS A 210 -16.42 -15.53 8.62
CA LYS A 210 -16.02 -16.65 9.46
C LYS A 210 -14.68 -17.21 9.01
N THR A 211 -13.91 -17.79 9.94
CA THR A 211 -12.66 -18.47 9.58
C THR A 211 -12.95 -19.67 8.68
N ILE A 212 -12.16 -19.81 7.64
CA ILE A 212 -12.09 -21.04 6.86
C ILE A 212 -10.88 -21.86 7.30
N LYS A 213 -11.06 -23.18 7.39
CA LYS A 213 -9.97 -24.14 7.54
C LYS A 213 -9.68 -24.70 6.14
N TYR A 214 -8.44 -24.59 5.70
CA TYR A 214 -7.94 -25.33 4.55
C TYR A 214 -7.42 -26.69 5.01
#